data_2bf60a8148e63c4d10e408a0667b40f2
#
_entry.id   2bf60a8148e63c4d10e408a0667b40f2
#
_cell.length_a   1.000
_cell.length_b   1.000
_cell.length_c   1.000
_cell.angle_alpha   90.00
_cell.angle_beta   90.00
_cell.angle_gamma   90.00
#
_symmetry.space_group_name_H-M   'P 1'
#
loop_
_entity.id
_entity.type
_entity.pdbx_description
1 polymer ?
#
loop_
_entity_poly.entity_id
_entity_poly.type
_entity_poly.pdbx_seq_one_letter_code
_entity_poly.pdbx_strand_id
1 'polypeptide(L)'
;AARRTTFEWVLRNTVMNNPNVEIRTGLGVTGVKKSEAAIPKVTGLYYDSGLDEEFDCIIAANGRRSNAPEWLRDVGIEVPDEVVEDTGIIYYSRFYRLPDGIELPVGDRLVAGDLGYLKYGVFWGDNGTFSITFATSDTDKTFWGIKDVELFESVVDAIPAAKEWISLGATPLTGVHSMAGLLNRKRTLRKGDEVVVDGFHMIGD
;
A
#
# COMPACT_ATOMS: atom_id res chain seq x y z
N ALA A 1 8.51 -13.04 10.54
CA ALA A 1 7.81 -11.95 9.84
C ALA A 1 8.39 -10.60 10.22
N ALA A 2 8.15 -9.58 9.45
CA ALA A 2 8.59 -8.22 9.73
C ALA A 2 7.46 -7.23 9.39
N ARG A 3 7.39 -6.13 10.13
CA ARG A 3 6.49 -5.02 9.76
C ARG A 3 6.93 -4.42 8.42
N ARG A 4 5.98 -3.85 7.69
CA ARG A 4 6.22 -3.19 6.40
C ARG A 4 7.36 -2.16 6.50
N THR A 5 7.35 -1.33 7.53
CA THR A 5 8.38 -0.29 7.74
C THR A 5 9.78 -0.88 7.90
N THR A 6 9.92 -1.98 8.61
CA THR A 6 11.21 -2.68 8.79
C THR A 6 11.68 -3.29 7.47
N PHE A 7 10.77 -3.92 6.73
CA PHE A 7 11.07 -4.49 5.42
C PHE A 7 11.48 -3.42 4.40
N GLU A 8 10.74 -2.31 4.32
CA GLU A 8 11.07 -1.18 3.46
C GLU A 8 12.42 -0.54 3.83
N TRP A 9 12.73 -0.44 5.12
CA TRP A 9 14.01 0.07 5.58
C TRP A 9 15.18 -0.82 5.14
N VAL A 10 15.05 -2.15 5.27
CA VAL A 10 16.07 -3.11 4.81
C VAL A 10 16.28 -3.00 3.30
N LEU A 11 15.19 -2.99 2.52
CA LEU A 11 15.27 -2.84 1.06
C LEU A 11 15.95 -1.52 0.67
N ARG A 12 15.54 -0.41 1.31
CA ARG A 12 16.13 0.90 1.05
C ARG A 12 17.64 0.89 1.32
N ASN A 13 18.08 0.37 2.47
CA ASN A 13 19.50 0.29 2.78
C ASN A 13 20.28 -0.59 1.78
N THR A 14 19.69 -1.70 1.35
CA THR A 14 20.30 -2.57 0.33
C THR A 14 20.50 -1.81 -0.98
N VAL A 15 19.48 -1.07 -1.40
CA VAL A 15 19.53 -0.28 -2.64
C VAL A 15 20.53 0.86 -2.52
N MET A 16 20.57 1.58 -1.40
CA MET A 16 21.51 2.69 -1.16
C MET A 16 22.99 2.25 -1.18
N ASN A 17 23.26 0.99 -0.86
CA ASN A 17 24.63 0.43 -0.92
C ASN A 17 25.05 0.00 -2.33
N ASN A 18 24.16 0.09 -3.31
CA ASN A 18 24.51 -0.23 -4.70
C ASN A 18 25.12 1.02 -5.38
N PRO A 19 26.37 0.96 -5.86
CA PRO A 19 27.05 2.10 -6.47
C PRO A 19 26.42 2.59 -7.78
N ASN A 20 25.55 1.81 -8.38
CA ASN A 20 24.83 2.17 -9.61
C ASN A 20 23.45 2.79 -9.34
N VAL A 21 23.09 3.05 -8.08
CA VAL A 21 21.81 3.62 -7.71
C VAL A 21 22.02 4.91 -6.96
N GLU A 22 21.39 5.97 -7.44
CA GLU A 22 21.30 7.26 -6.74
C GLU A 22 19.88 7.48 -6.22
N ILE A 23 19.73 7.80 -4.94
CA ILE A 23 18.46 8.19 -4.34
C ILE A 23 18.47 9.69 -4.10
N ARG A 24 17.65 10.41 -4.86
CA ARG A 24 17.44 11.84 -4.70
C ARG A 24 16.13 12.10 -3.95
N THR A 25 16.16 13.01 -3.00
CA THR A 25 14.99 13.42 -2.21
C THR A 25 14.75 14.91 -2.36
N GLY A 26 13.50 15.35 -2.11
CA GLY A 26 13.14 16.76 -2.22
C GLY A 26 12.97 17.25 -3.65
N LEU A 27 12.80 16.34 -4.62
CA LEU A 27 12.50 16.65 -6.02
C LEU A 27 11.07 16.19 -6.33
N GLY A 28 10.18 17.13 -6.57
CA GLY A 28 8.82 16.86 -7.03
C GLY A 28 8.79 16.79 -8.55
N VAL A 29 8.35 15.64 -9.10
CA VAL A 29 8.10 15.53 -10.55
C VAL A 29 6.79 16.20 -10.89
N THR A 30 6.80 17.10 -11.87
CA THR A 30 5.65 17.89 -12.31
C THR A 30 5.16 17.55 -13.71
N GLY A 31 5.94 16.79 -14.50
CA GLY A 31 5.57 16.41 -15.86
C GLY A 31 6.65 15.59 -16.54
N VAL A 32 6.38 15.25 -17.80
CA VAL A 32 7.26 14.45 -18.65
C VAL A 32 7.67 15.22 -19.90
N LYS A 33 8.87 14.93 -20.42
CA LYS A 33 9.33 15.37 -21.74
C LYS A 33 8.97 14.29 -22.77
N LYS A 34 8.54 14.72 -23.94
CA LYS A 34 8.19 13.82 -25.06
C LYS A 34 9.01 14.15 -26.30
N SER A 35 9.45 13.13 -27.00
CA SER A 35 9.92 13.23 -28.37
C SER A 35 8.88 12.68 -29.35
N GLU A 36 8.84 13.27 -30.55
CA GLU A 36 7.96 12.81 -31.62
C GLU A 36 8.57 11.57 -32.33
N ALA A 37 7.77 10.52 -32.38
CA ALA A 37 8.07 9.28 -33.08
C ALA A 37 6.75 8.63 -33.54
N ALA A 38 6.81 7.53 -34.29
CA ALA A 38 5.63 6.77 -34.67
C ALA A 38 4.82 6.30 -33.44
N ILE A 39 5.51 5.86 -32.39
CA ILE A 39 4.99 5.73 -31.04
C ILE A 39 5.69 6.84 -30.23
N PRO A 40 4.94 7.79 -29.61
CA PRO A 40 5.52 8.86 -28.80
C PRO A 40 6.44 8.27 -27.72
N LYS A 41 7.63 8.84 -27.52
CA LYS A 41 8.58 8.37 -26.50
C LYS A 41 8.72 9.42 -25.40
N VAL A 42 8.57 9.00 -24.12
CA VAL A 42 8.97 9.82 -22.99
C VAL A 42 10.47 9.74 -22.83
N THR A 43 11.13 10.92 -22.80
CA THR A 43 12.59 11.04 -22.80
C THR A 43 13.14 11.73 -21.57
N GLY A 44 12.27 12.27 -20.69
CA GLY A 44 12.72 12.99 -19.50
C GLY A 44 11.60 13.42 -18.58
N LEU A 45 11.98 14.09 -17.51
CA LEU A 45 11.11 14.60 -16.47
C LEU A 45 11.30 16.10 -16.28
N TYR A 46 10.21 16.78 -15.88
CA TYR A 46 10.23 18.13 -15.33
C TYR A 46 10.06 18.09 -13.83
N TYR A 47 10.77 18.96 -13.12
CA TYR A 47 10.73 19.07 -11.66
C TYR A 47 10.13 20.39 -11.19
N ASP A 48 9.63 20.41 -9.97
CA ASP A 48 9.09 21.62 -9.29
C ASP A 48 10.15 22.72 -9.08
N SER A 49 11.41 22.36 -9.08
CA SER A 49 12.54 23.28 -9.04
C SER A 49 12.74 24.07 -10.36
N GLY A 50 12.01 23.75 -11.42
CA GLY A 50 12.19 24.29 -12.76
C GLY A 50 13.31 23.63 -13.56
N LEU A 51 13.97 22.62 -13.00
CA LEU A 51 14.94 21.79 -13.70
C LEU A 51 14.25 20.73 -14.53
N ASP A 52 14.96 20.20 -15.52
CA ASP A 52 14.55 19.03 -16.29
C ASP A 52 15.75 18.11 -16.53
N GLU A 53 15.47 16.83 -16.75
CA GLU A 53 16.50 15.80 -16.94
C GLU A 53 16.01 14.73 -17.92
N GLU A 54 16.94 14.19 -18.71
CA GLU A 54 16.66 13.16 -19.71
C GLU A 54 17.03 11.77 -19.19
N PHE A 55 16.24 10.78 -19.60
CA PHE A 55 16.37 9.39 -19.20
C PHE A 55 16.05 8.46 -20.38
N ASP A 56 16.70 7.31 -20.43
CA ASP A 56 16.42 6.27 -21.41
C ASP A 56 15.09 5.57 -21.17
N CYS A 57 14.73 5.41 -19.87
CA CYS A 57 13.50 4.78 -19.43
C CYS A 57 13.06 5.37 -18.08
N ILE A 58 11.76 5.60 -17.93
CA ILE A 58 11.15 6.13 -16.72
C ILE A 58 10.14 5.13 -16.18
N ILE A 59 10.22 4.84 -14.89
CA ILE A 59 9.30 3.97 -14.18
C ILE A 59 8.58 4.77 -13.09
N ALA A 60 7.29 5.03 -13.30
CA ALA A 60 6.45 5.67 -12.31
C ALA A 60 5.97 4.63 -11.28
N ALA A 61 6.51 4.70 -10.07
CA ALA A 61 6.21 3.80 -8.95
C ALA A 61 5.54 4.53 -7.78
N ASN A 62 4.83 5.62 -8.05
CA ASN A 62 4.24 6.53 -7.07
C ASN A 62 2.78 6.17 -6.69
N GLY A 63 2.37 4.91 -6.98
CA GLY A 63 1.17 4.26 -6.47
C GLY A 63 -0.14 4.84 -7.01
N ARG A 64 -1.24 4.50 -6.34
CA ARG A 64 -2.62 4.77 -6.80
C ARG A 64 -2.97 6.26 -6.97
N ARG A 65 -2.25 7.18 -6.31
CA ARG A 65 -2.45 8.63 -6.43
C ARG A 65 -1.50 9.29 -7.42
N SER A 66 -0.86 8.50 -8.28
CA SER A 66 0.06 8.97 -9.29
C SER A 66 -0.63 9.89 -10.29
N ASN A 67 -0.01 11.02 -10.59
CA ASN A 67 -0.40 11.94 -11.66
C ASN A 67 0.24 11.54 -13.02
N ALA A 68 0.86 10.37 -13.12
CA ALA A 68 1.51 9.93 -14.34
C ALA A 68 0.59 9.88 -15.57
N PRO A 69 -0.69 9.44 -15.49
CA PRO A 69 -1.61 9.54 -16.61
C PRO A 69 -1.86 10.98 -17.08
N GLU A 70 -1.97 11.92 -16.13
CA GLU A 70 -2.17 13.35 -16.42
C GLU A 70 -0.93 13.93 -17.11
N TRP A 71 0.28 13.65 -16.63
CA TRP A 71 1.52 14.09 -17.27
C TRP A 71 1.65 13.63 -18.71
N LEU A 72 1.21 12.40 -19.01
CA LEU A 72 1.21 11.87 -20.37
C LEU A 72 0.18 12.58 -21.25
N ARG A 73 -1.03 12.84 -20.73
CA ARG A 73 -2.08 13.57 -21.46
C ARG A 73 -1.69 15.02 -21.75
N ASP A 74 -1.01 15.67 -20.80
CA ASP A 74 -0.55 17.08 -20.94
C ASP A 74 0.44 17.25 -22.10
N VAL A 75 1.18 16.19 -22.44
CA VAL A 75 2.08 16.18 -23.61
C VAL A 75 1.41 15.57 -24.85
N GLY A 76 0.09 15.35 -24.84
CA GLY A 76 -0.70 14.89 -25.99
C GLY A 76 -0.63 13.38 -26.25
N ILE A 77 -0.32 12.56 -25.25
CA ILE A 77 -0.38 11.10 -25.36
C ILE A 77 -1.77 10.64 -24.92
N GLU A 78 -2.47 9.91 -25.80
CA GLU A 78 -3.78 9.32 -25.49
C GLU A 78 -3.64 8.14 -24.54
N VAL A 79 -3.70 8.40 -23.23
CA VAL A 79 -3.72 7.34 -22.21
C VAL A 79 -5.14 6.80 -22.08
N PRO A 80 -5.35 5.47 -22.17
CA PRO A 80 -6.64 4.87 -21.90
C PRO A 80 -7.17 5.20 -20.52
N ASP A 81 -8.48 5.23 -20.36
CA ASP A 81 -9.11 5.42 -19.07
C ASP A 81 -8.79 4.27 -18.12
N GLU A 82 -8.59 4.61 -16.86
CA GLU A 82 -8.42 3.60 -15.84
C GLU A 82 -9.74 2.90 -15.49
N VAL A 83 -9.66 1.60 -15.19
CA VAL A 83 -10.78 0.87 -14.61
C VAL A 83 -10.66 0.98 -13.10
N VAL A 84 -11.74 1.44 -12.46
CA VAL A 84 -11.81 1.65 -11.01
C VAL A 84 -12.97 0.83 -10.45
N GLU A 85 -12.66 0.00 -9.44
CA GLU A 85 -13.66 -0.79 -8.71
C GLU A 85 -13.53 -0.52 -7.22
N ASP A 86 -14.66 -0.23 -6.56
CA ASP A 86 -14.69 -0.15 -5.10
C ASP A 86 -14.59 -1.57 -4.51
N THR A 87 -13.72 -1.74 -3.53
CA THR A 87 -13.60 -3.04 -2.86
C THR A 87 -14.77 -3.34 -1.93
N GLY A 88 -15.53 -2.32 -1.52
CA GLY A 88 -16.63 -2.45 -0.57
C GLY A 88 -16.20 -2.89 0.84
N ILE A 89 -14.91 -2.68 1.21
CA ILE A 89 -14.34 -3.18 2.46
C ILE A 89 -13.80 -2.03 3.30
N ILE A 90 -14.05 -2.12 4.61
CA ILE A 90 -13.37 -1.32 5.64
C ILE A 90 -12.53 -2.24 6.50
N TYR A 91 -11.29 -1.85 6.76
CA TYR A 91 -10.42 -2.48 7.74
C TYR A 91 -10.32 -1.63 9.00
N TYR A 92 -10.27 -2.31 10.16
CA TYR A 92 -9.97 -1.74 11.46
C TYR A 92 -8.81 -2.51 12.04
N SER A 93 -7.71 -1.82 12.35
CA SER A 93 -6.48 -2.46 12.82
C SER A 93 -5.97 -1.78 14.09
N ARG A 94 -5.49 -2.58 15.03
CA ARG A 94 -4.78 -2.11 16.23
C ARG A 94 -3.49 -2.90 16.40
N PHE A 95 -2.42 -2.20 16.80
CA PHE A 95 -1.10 -2.80 17.01
C PHE A 95 -0.85 -3.02 18.50
N TYR A 96 -0.16 -4.11 18.79
CA TYR A 96 0.18 -4.57 20.13
C TYR A 96 1.63 -5.03 20.20
N ARG A 97 2.14 -5.14 21.42
CA ARG A 97 3.45 -5.74 21.69
C ARG A 97 3.31 -6.76 22.82
N LEU A 98 3.91 -7.93 22.63
CA LEU A 98 4.08 -8.92 23.67
C LEU A 98 5.19 -8.50 24.63
N PRO A 99 5.13 -8.92 25.91
CA PRO A 99 6.24 -8.79 26.84
C PRO A 99 7.50 -9.51 26.31
N ASP A 100 8.67 -9.02 26.73
CA ASP A 100 9.93 -9.65 26.35
C ASP A 100 10.00 -11.11 26.85
N GLY A 101 10.55 -11.98 26.03
CA GLY A 101 10.70 -13.40 26.34
C GLY A 101 9.45 -14.26 26.15
N ILE A 102 8.32 -13.68 25.75
CA ILE A 102 7.14 -14.42 25.35
C ILE A 102 7.27 -14.84 23.88
N GLU A 103 7.21 -16.14 23.64
CA GLU A 103 7.14 -16.67 22.27
C GLU A 103 5.75 -16.42 21.67
N LEU A 104 5.75 -16.07 20.41
CA LEU A 104 4.51 -15.90 19.65
C LEU A 104 3.79 -17.25 19.57
N PRO A 105 2.46 -17.31 19.76
CA PRO A 105 1.67 -18.54 19.64
C PRO A 105 1.49 -18.93 18.17
N VAL A 106 2.52 -18.83 17.40
CA VAL A 106 2.55 -19.13 15.97
C VAL A 106 3.09 -20.53 15.74
N GLY A 107 2.20 -21.43 15.37
CA GLY A 107 2.62 -22.50 14.49
C GLY A 107 2.77 -21.96 13.04
N ASP A 108 2.91 -22.84 12.07
CA ASP A 108 3.00 -22.51 10.63
C ASP A 108 1.67 -21.98 10.04
N ARG A 109 0.74 -21.50 10.85
CA ARG A 109 -0.61 -21.13 10.42
C ARG A 109 -0.86 -19.64 10.60
N LEU A 110 -1.36 -19.03 9.52
CA LEU A 110 -1.98 -17.71 9.60
C LEU A 110 -3.19 -17.77 10.54
N VAL A 111 -3.22 -16.93 11.55
CA VAL A 111 -4.37 -16.78 12.43
C VAL A 111 -5.35 -15.83 11.77
N ALA A 112 -6.31 -16.38 11.06
CA ALA A 112 -7.35 -15.62 10.38
C ALA A 112 -8.66 -16.44 10.30
N GLY A 113 -9.78 -15.75 10.18
CA GLY A 113 -11.08 -16.39 10.02
C GLY A 113 -12.10 -15.49 9.31
N ASP A 114 -13.11 -16.14 8.78
CA ASP A 114 -14.26 -15.54 8.15
C ASP A 114 -15.53 -15.99 8.88
N LEU A 115 -16.23 -15.03 9.50
CA LEU A 115 -17.48 -15.27 10.21
C LEU A 115 -18.71 -14.97 9.33
N GLY A 116 -18.50 -14.70 8.04
CA GLY A 116 -19.54 -14.33 7.09
C GLY A 116 -19.82 -12.82 7.05
N TYR A 117 -19.96 -12.19 8.21
CA TYR A 117 -20.22 -10.75 8.37
C TYR A 117 -19.00 -9.95 8.80
N LEU A 118 -18.01 -10.60 9.39
CA LEU A 118 -16.76 -10.03 9.85
C LEU A 118 -15.64 -11.02 9.55
N LYS A 119 -14.56 -10.53 8.96
CA LYS A 119 -13.31 -11.28 8.83
C LYS A 119 -12.30 -10.73 9.82
N TYR A 120 -11.42 -11.60 10.31
CA TYR A 120 -10.35 -11.20 11.21
C TYR A 120 -9.03 -11.82 10.82
N GLY A 121 -7.95 -11.17 11.19
CA GLY A 121 -6.59 -11.68 11.06
C GLY A 121 -5.68 -11.14 12.14
N VAL A 122 -4.75 -11.99 12.60
CA VAL A 122 -3.65 -11.59 13.47
C VAL A 122 -2.37 -11.66 12.66
N PHE A 123 -1.71 -10.53 12.52
CA PHE A 123 -0.50 -10.37 11.72
C PHE A 123 0.67 -10.05 12.62
N TRP A 124 1.58 -10.99 12.78
CA TRP A 124 2.78 -10.80 13.57
C TRP A 124 3.89 -10.08 12.79
N GLY A 125 4.67 -9.30 13.50
CA GLY A 125 5.81 -8.55 12.98
C GLY A 125 7.11 -8.86 13.71
N ASP A 126 8.04 -7.95 13.56
CA ASP A 126 9.31 -7.95 14.28
C ASP A 126 9.16 -7.42 15.72
N ASN A 127 10.16 -7.70 16.59
CA ASN A 127 10.25 -7.17 17.95
C ASN A 127 9.01 -7.43 18.84
N GLY A 128 8.44 -8.64 18.77
CA GLY A 128 7.25 -9.01 19.53
C GLY A 128 6.00 -8.22 19.20
N THR A 129 5.98 -7.49 18.07
CA THR A 129 4.81 -6.73 17.65
C THR A 129 3.87 -7.57 16.81
N PHE A 130 2.56 -7.31 16.93
CA PHE A 130 1.54 -7.87 16.06
C PHE A 130 0.39 -6.87 15.88
N SER A 131 -0.46 -7.11 14.91
CA SER A 131 -1.71 -6.40 14.76
C SER A 131 -2.88 -7.37 14.70
N ILE A 132 -4.01 -6.94 15.27
CA ILE A 132 -5.31 -7.58 15.03
C ILE A 132 -6.05 -6.67 14.07
N THR A 133 -6.58 -7.26 13.01
CA THR A 133 -7.30 -6.53 11.95
C THR A 133 -8.63 -7.18 11.72
N PHE A 134 -9.68 -6.37 11.71
CA PHE A 134 -11.02 -6.75 11.29
C PHE A 134 -11.31 -6.17 9.90
N ALA A 135 -12.06 -6.91 9.09
CA ALA A 135 -12.56 -6.46 7.80
C ALA A 135 -14.07 -6.68 7.74
N THR A 136 -14.79 -5.64 7.34
CA THR A 136 -16.25 -5.65 7.20
C THR A 136 -16.67 -5.02 5.89
N SER A 137 -17.93 -5.23 5.48
CA SER A 137 -18.50 -4.45 4.39
C SER A 137 -18.58 -2.96 4.77
N ASP A 138 -18.26 -2.09 3.85
CA ASP A 138 -18.38 -0.63 4.03
C ASP A 138 -19.84 -0.15 4.04
N THR A 139 -20.75 -0.96 3.53
CA THR A 139 -22.20 -0.68 3.56
C THR A 139 -22.87 -1.13 4.87
N ASP A 140 -22.23 -2.01 5.65
CA ASP A 140 -22.76 -2.47 6.92
C ASP A 140 -22.37 -1.56 8.07
N LYS A 141 -23.26 -0.60 8.37
CA LYS A 141 -23.06 0.39 9.44
C LYS A 141 -23.01 -0.19 10.85
N THR A 142 -23.46 -1.43 11.05
CA THR A 142 -23.42 -2.14 12.33
C THR A 142 -21.99 -2.19 12.89
N PHE A 143 -21.00 -2.31 12.01
CA PHE A 143 -19.60 -2.45 12.38
C PHE A 143 -18.81 -1.13 12.41
N TRP A 144 -19.40 0.00 12.04
CA TRP A 144 -18.67 1.28 12.03
C TRP A 144 -18.17 1.72 13.41
N GLY A 145 -18.80 1.21 14.47
CA GLY A 145 -18.36 1.45 15.84
C GLY A 145 -17.03 0.79 16.20
N ILE A 146 -16.55 -0.20 15.46
CA ILE A 146 -15.26 -0.90 15.74
C ILE A 146 -14.05 0.06 15.71
N LYS A 147 -14.18 1.23 15.11
CA LYS A 147 -13.17 2.30 15.21
C LYS A 147 -12.94 2.79 16.64
N ASP A 148 -13.89 2.60 17.53
CA ASP A 148 -13.78 2.88 18.95
C ASP A 148 -12.98 1.78 19.64
N VAL A 149 -12.07 2.19 20.55
CA VAL A 149 -11.14 1.28 21.21
C VAL A 149 -11.86 0.26 22.08
N GLU A 150 -12.88 0.68 22.83
CA GLU A 150 -13.59 -0.21 23.76
C GLU A 150 -14.39 -1.28 22.99
N LEU A 151 -15.02 -0.87 21.90
CA LEU A 151 -15.75 -1.80 21.05
C LEU A 151 -14.80 -2.74 20.29
N PHE A 152 -13.67 -2.23 19.80
CA PHE A 152 -12.64 -3.06 19.16
C PHE A 152 -12.16 -4.18 20.10
N GLU A 153 -11.81 -3.84 21.35
CA GLU A 153 -11.37 -4.81 22.35
C GLU A 153 -12.47 -5.81 22.70
N SER A 154 -13.73 -5.36 22.76
CA SER A 154 -14.86 -6.27 22.98
C SER A 154 -15.00 -7.30 21.85
N VAL A 155 -14.75 -6.91 20.61
CA VAL A 155 -14.75 -7.82 19.46
C VAL A 155 -13.56 -8.78 19.54
N VAL A 156 -12.37 -8.29 19.93
CA VAL A 156 -11.19 -9.16 20.15
C VAL A 156 -11.51 -10.22 21.20
N ASP A 157 -12.11 -9.82 22.32
CA ASP A 157 -12.49 -10.73 23.41
C ASP A 157 -13.50 -11.78 22.99
N ALA A 158 -14.38 -11.48 22.05
CA ALA A 158 -15.38 -12.40 21.51
C ALA A 158 -14.80 -13.44 20.55
N ILE A 159 -13.59 -13.24 20.05
CA ILE A 159 -12.94 -14.15 19.07
C ILE A 159 -11.80 -14.90 19.77
N PRO A 160 -11.97 -16.20 20.12
CA PRO A 160 -10.99 -16.94 20.91
C PRO A 160 -9.58 -16.90 20.34
N ALA A 161 -9.43 -17.04 19.02
CA ALA A 161 -8.15 -17.02 18.34
C ALA A 161 -7.42 -15.65 18.40
N ALA A 162 -8.14 -14.54 18.48
CA ALA A 162 -7.58 -13.21 18.66
C ALA A 162 -7.29 -12.92 20.15
N LYS A 163 -8.21 -13.34 21.03
CA LYS A 163 -8.09 -13.19 22.48
C LYS A 163 -6.86 -13.91 23.04
N GLU A 164 -6.52 -15.07 22.51
CA GLU A 164 -5.32 -15.82 22.91
C GLU A 164 -4.06 -14.93 22.91
N TRP A 165 -3.87 -14.11 21.88
CA TRP A 165 -2.72 -13.22 21.76
C TRP A 165 -2.70 -12.11 22.80
N ILE A 166 -3.85 -11.55 23.11
CA ILE A 166 -3.97 -10.52 24.15
C ILE A 166 -3.74 -11.11 25.55
N SER A 167 -4.21 -12.33 25.77
CA SER A 167 -4.08 -13.05 27.05
C SER A 167 -2.62 -13.37 27.45
N LEU A 168 -1.68 -13.26 26.51
CA LEU A 168 -0.23 -13.38 26.79
C LEU A 168 0.38 -12.13 27.43
N GLY A 169 -0.44 -11.16 27.83
CA GLY A 169 0.00 -9.92 28.47
C GLY A 169 0.37 -8.83 27.44
N ALA A 170 -0.15 -8.93 26.23
CA ALA A 170 0.10 -7.94 25.19
C ALA A 170 -0.36 -6.54 25.60
N THR A 171 0.43 -5.53 25.28
CA THR A 171 0.10 -4.12 25.51
C THR A 171 -0.22 -3.43 24.18
N PRO A 172 -1.25 -2.58 24.13
CA PRO A 172 -1.56 -1.83 22.91
C PRO A 172 -0.49 -0.76 22.63
N LEU A 173 -0.09 -0.65 21.37
CA LEU A 173 0.84 0.37 20.88
C LEU A 173 0.13 1.57 20.24
N THR A 174 -1.09 1.37 19.75
CA THR A 174 -1.82 2.40 19.00
C THR A 174 -3.29 2.44 19.41
N GLY A 175 -4.00 3.48 18.99
CA GLY A 175 -5.44 3.44 18.86
C GLY A 175 -5.86 2.52 17.73
N VAL A 176 -7.14 2.54 17.38
CA VAL A 176 -7.68 1.82 16.22
C VAL A 176 -7.51 2.66 14.96
N HIS A 177 -6.88 2.08 13.95
CA HIS A 177 -6.72 2.67 12.62
C HIS A 177 -7.79 2.12 11.69
N SER A 178 -8.58 3.01 11.10
CA SER A 178 -9.57 2.64 10.08
C SER A 178 -9.00 2.90 8.68
N MET A 179 -9.23 1.96 7.76
CA MET A 179 -8.86 2.10 6.36
C MET A 179 -10.08 1.76 5.49
N ALA A 180 -10.62 2.78 4.83
CA ALA A 180 -11.83 2.72 4.01
C ALA A 180 -11.61 3.41 2.65
N GLY A 181 -12.59 3.32 1.76
CA GLY A 181 -12.52 3.90 0.42
C GLY A 181 -11.40 3.28 -0.41
N LEU A 182 -11.25 1.98 -0.30
CA LEU A 182 -10.25 1.21 -1.00
C LEU A 182 -10.72 0.92 -2.41
N LEU A 183 -10.00 1.46 -3.39
CA LEU A 183 -10.30 1.30 -4.80
C LEU A 183 -9.24 0.43 -5.46
N ASN A 184 -9.68 -0.63 -6.15
CA ASN A 184 -8.84 -1.34 -7.09
C ASN A 184 -8.75 -0.49 -8.37
N ARG A 185 -7.52 -0.20 -8.81
CA ARG A 185 -7.29 0.59 -10.02
C ARG A 185 -6.45 -0.20 -10.99
N LYS A 186 -6.94 -0.32 -12.23
CA LYS A 186 -6.16 -0.91 -13.32
C LYS A 186 -5.86 0.19 -14.33
N ARG A 187 -4.59 0.51 -14.49
CA ARG A 187 -4.06 1.43 -15.49
C ARG A 187 -3.33 0.66 -16.58
N THR A 188 -3.40 1.15 -17.80
CA THR A 188 -2.71 0.55 -18.94
C THR A 188 -2.15 1.64 -19.86
N LEU A 189 -1.01 1.35 -20.46
CA LEU A 189 -0.41 2.15 -21.54
C LEU A 189 -0.55 1.41 -22.89
N ARG A 190 -1.60 0.61 -23.01
CA ARG A 190 -1.94 -0.14 -24.23
C ARG A 190 -3.38 0.09 -24.61
N LYS A 191 -3.62 0.27 -25.91
CA LYS A 191 -4.95 0.31 -26.54
C LYS A 191 -5.11 -0.96 -27.37
N GLY A 192 -5.75 -1.98 -26.80
CA GLY A 192 -5.69 -3.33 -27.35
C GLY A 192 -4.27 -3.90 -27.26
N ASP A 193 -3.73 -4.30 -28.38
CA ASP A 193 -2.36 -4.83 -28.47
C ASP A 193 -1.27 -3.77 -28.74
N GLU A 194 -1.67 -2.53 -29.02
CA GLU A 194 -0.76 -1.44 -29.33
C GLU A 194 -0.30 -0.70 -28.10
N VAL A 195 0.99 -0.39 -28.00
CA VAL A 195 1.58 0.45 -26.96
C VAL A 195 1.35 1.92 -27.35
N VAL A 196 0.85 2.76 -26.43
CA VAL A 196 0.56 4.17 -26.69
C VAL A 196 1.74 5.10 -26.38
N VAL A 197 2.76 4.62 -25.67
CA VAL A 197 3.97 5.37 -25.31
C VAL A 197 5.14 4.44 -25.10
N ASP A 198 6.32 4.85 -25.56
CA ASP A 198 7.60 4.20 -25.32
C ASP A 198 8.39 4.94 -24.23
N GLY A 199 9.36 4.26 -23.61
CA GLY A 199 10.25 4.84 -22.59
C GLY A 199 9.59 5.17 -21.24
N PHE A 200 8.31 4.79 -21.02
CA PHE A 200 7.59 5.06 -19.79
C PHE A 200 6.78 3.86 -19.32
N HIS A 201 6.90 3.52 -18.05
CA HIS A 201 6.18 2.42 -17.42
C HIS A 201 5.53 2.86 -16.11
N MET A 202 4.38 2.28 -15.79
CA MET A 202 3.74 2.44 -14.48
C MET A 202 3.76 1.11 -13.75
N ILE A 203 4.18 1.10 -12.48
CA ILE A 203 4.20 -0.09 -11.63
C ILE A 203 3.60 0.21 -10.25
N GLY A 204 3.19 -0.84 -9.56
CA GLY A 204 2.55 -0.77 -8.25
C GLY A 204 1.03 -0.95 -8.34
N ASP A 205 0.35 -0.67 -7.23
CA ASP A 205 -1.09 -0.72 -7.07
C ASP A 205 -1.69 0.64 -6.67
#